data_9fe7a39d28c3bb1eec7edead8be6dab6
#
_entry.id   9fe7a39d28c3bb1eec7edead8be6dab6
#
_cell.length_a   1.000
_cell.length_b   1.000
_cell.length_c   1.000
_cell.angle_alpha   90.00
_cell.angle_beta   90.00
_cell.angle_gamma   90.00
#
_symmetry.space_group_name_H-M   'P 1'
#
loop_
_entity.id
_entity.type
_entity.pdbx_description
1 polymer ?
#
loop_
_entity_poly.entity_id
_entity_poly.type
_entity_poly.pdbx_seq_one_letter_code
_entity_poly.pdbx_strand_id
1 'polypeptide(L)'
;MRLFIFSLLIIGGLAPAQGKAAFTGAITDSMCALADHSRMRMGSTDAECAIACVDAHGALFVLYDGKNVYNLSDQKTPEKFAGKTVTVTGTLNASTRTIQVQSITAAE
;
A
#
# COMPACT_ATOMS: atom_id res chain seq x y z
N MET A 1 45.30 27.53 -10.41
CA MET A 1 44.77 27.22 -10.35
C MET A 1 43.82 26.51 -10.10
N ARG A 2 43.50 26.38 -9.89
CA ARG A 2 42.79 25.80 -9.74
C ARG A 2 41.74 25.41 -9.29
N LEU A 3 41.20 25.29 -9.10
CA LEU A 3 40.31 24.89 -8.75
C LEU A 3 39.31 24.34 -8.46
N PHE A 4 39.03 24.25 -8.21
CA PHE A 4 38.25 23.75 -7.98
C PHE A 4 37.29 23.31 -7.60
N ILE A 5 36.98 23.07 -7.36
CA ILE A 5 36.21 22.69 -7.05
C ILE A 5 35.14 22.18 -6.84
N PHE A 6 34.85 22.14 -6.71
CA PHE A 6 33.94 21.70 -6.52
C PHE A 6 33.06 21.21 -6.14
N SER A 7 32.93 21.05 -5.95
CA SER A 7 32.15 20.57 -5.57
C SER A 7 31.15 20.20 -5.40
N LEU A 8 30.86 20.08 -5.56
CA LEU A 8 29.97 19.68 -5.47
C LEU A 8 29.03 19.29 -5.20
N LEU A 9 28.92 19.22 -5.08
CA LEU A 9 28.14 18.86 -4.84
C LEU A 9 27.23 18.42 -4.65
N ILE A 10 27.14 18.23 -4.53
CA ILE A 10 26.42 17.78 -4.30
C ILE A 10 25.46 17.53 -4.14
N ILE A 11 25.23 17.47 -4.09
CA ILE A 11 24.44 17.18 -3.88
C ILE A 11 23.51 16.76 -3.57
N GLY A 12 23.38 16.58 -3.56
CA GLY A 12 22.66 16.13 -3.12
C GLY A 12 21.78 15.77 -2.97
N GLY A 13 21.38 15.56 -3.05
CA GLY A 13 20.52 15.28 -2.76
C GLY A 13 19.70 14.69 -2.87
N LEU A 14 19.51 14.43 -2.87
CA LEU A 14 18.76 14.00 -2.92
C LEU A 14 17.86 13.50 -2.51
N ALA A 15 17.44 13.38 -2.23
CA ALA A 15 16.51 13.07 -1.69
C ALA A 15 15.53 12.34 -2.15
N PRO A 16 15.14 11.85 -2.38
CA PRO A 16 14.22 11.27 -2.69
C PRO A 16 13.59 10.25 -2.31
N ALA A 17 13.56 9.94 -1.50
CA ALA A 17 12.90 8.90 -0.95
C ALA A 17 11.53 8.67 -1.40
N GLN A 18 10.92 9.59 -1.98
CA GLN A 18 9.53 9.53 -2.37
C GLN A 18 9.33 9.00 -3.78
N GLY A 19 10.30 8.33 -4.33
CA GLY A 19 10.18 7.84 -5.67
C GLY A 19 9.08 6.81 -5.83
N LYS A 20 8.65 6.61 -7.06
CA LYS A 20 7.67 5.61 -7.39
C LYS A 20 8.27 4.22 -7.16
N ALA A 21 7.47 3.33 -6.60
CA ALA A 21 7.92 1.99 -6.30
C ALA A 21 6.77 1.01 -6.47
N ALA A 22 7.08 -0.27 -6.41
CA ALA A 22 6.09 -1.33 -6.49
C ALA A 22 6.03 -2.05 -5.15
N PHE A 23 4.81 -2.32 -4.70
CA PHE A 23 4.57 -2.97 -3.42
C PHE A 23 3.67 -4.17 -3.69
N THR A 24 4.08 -5.35 -3.24
CA THR A 24 3.31 -6.55 -3.47
C THR A 24 2.76 -7.06 -2.15
N GLY A 25 1.47 -7.40 -2.13
CA GLY A 25 0.84 -7.89 -0.93
C GLY A 25 -0.62 -8.19 -1.16
N ALA A 26 -1.32 -8.49 -0.08
CA ALA A 26 -2.74 -8.81 -0.13
C ALA A 26 -3.58 -7.57 0.15
N ILE A 27 -4.67 -7.44 -0.59
CA ILE A 27 -5.66 -6.42 -0.29
C ILE A 27 -6.55 -6.98 0.83
N THR A 28 -6.58 -6.25 1.93
CA THR A 28 -7.42 -6.62 3.07
C THR A 28 -8.07 -5.33 3.59
N ASP A 29 -8.69 -5.38 4.77
CA ASP A 29 -9.32 -4.20 5.33
C ASP A 29 -8.60 -3.79 6.61
N SER A 30 -8.84 -2.55 7.03
CA SER A 30 -8.12 -2.00 8.17
C SER A 30 -8.49 -2.63 9.50
N MET A 31 -9.62 -3.34 9.57
CA MET A 31 -10.00 -4.04 10.79
C MET A 31 -9.31 -5.39 10.89
N CYS A 32 -8.96 -6.00 9.75
CA CYS A 32 -8.24 -7.25 9.69
C CYS A 32 -6.95 -7.04 8.89
N ALA A 33 -6.19 -6.04 9.30
CA ALA A 33 -5.08 -5.52 8.49
C ALA A 33 -3.99 -6.55 8.22
N LEU A 34 -3.88 -7.57 9.06
CA LEU A 34 -2.89 -8.63 8.85
C LEU A 34 -3.48 -9.79 8.05
N ALA A 35 -4.60 -9.55 7.37
CA ALA A 35 -5.26 -10.52 6.52
C ALA A 35 -5.74 -11.75 7.29
N ASP A 36 -5.95 -11.60 8.59
CA ASP A 36 -6.46 -12.68 9.44
C ASP A 36 -7.87 -12.34 9.84
N HIS A 37 -8.84 -13.04 9.27
CA HIS A 37 -10.25 -12.78 9.50
C HIS A 37 -10.88 -13.74 10.51
N SER A 38 -10.05 -14.51 11.22
CA SER A 38 -10.58 -15.55 12.10
C SER A 38 -11.36 -14.98 13.28
N ARG A 39 -11.05 -13.75 13.70
CA ARG A 39 -11.71 -13.15 14.86
C ARG A 39 -12.98 -12.42 14.53
N MET A 40 -13.11 -11.95 13.30
CA MET A 40 -14.28 -11.21 12.90
C MET A 40 -14.60 -11.60 11.47
N ARG A 41 -15.31 -12.72 11.37
CA ARG A 41 -15.63 -13.27 10.05
C ARG A 41 -16.95 -12.66 9.58
N MET A 42 -16.87 -11.81 8.56
CA MET A 42 -18.02 -11.11 8.02
C MET A 42 -18.53 -11.72 6.73
N GLY A 43 -17.92 -12.82 6.29
CA GLY A 43 -18.30 -13.49 5.07
C GLY A 43 -17.60 -14.83 5.00
N SER A 44 -17.93 -15.63 3.98
CA SER A 44 -17.38 -16.98 3.89
C SER A 44 -15.97 -17.02 3.30
N THR A 45 -15.53 -15.94 2.66
CA THR A 45 -14.18 -15.83 2.11
C THR A 45 -13.51 -14.58 2.63
N ASP A 46 -12.19 -14.51 2.50
CA ASP A 46 -11.47 -13.31 2.88
C ASP A 46 -11.92 -12.10 2.06
N ALA A 47 -12.22 -12.32 0.78
CA ALA A 47 -12.71 -11.23 -0.06
C ALA A 47 -14.04 -10.70 0.46
N GLU A 48 -14.97 -11.59 0.76
CA GLU A 48 -16.28 -11.18 1.28
C GLU A 48 -16.14 -10.49 2.63
N CYS A 49 -15.25 -11.00 3.46
CA CYS A 49 -15.03 -10.45 4.77
C CYS A 49 -14.47 -9.03 4.67
N ALA A 50 -13.47 -8.81 3.84
CA ALA A 50 -12.87 -7.49 3.68
C ALA A 50 -13.90 -6.48 3.14
N ILE A 51 -14.66 -6.88 2.13
CA ILE A 51 -15.66 -6.00 1.52
C ILE A 51 -16.74 -5.66 2.55
N ALA A 52 -17.18 -6.64 3.32
CA ALA A 52 -18.22 -6.40 4.32
C ALA A 52 -17.73 -5.47 5.42
N CYS A 53 -16.48 -5.59 5.83
CA CYS A 53 -15.93 -4.68 6.84
C CYS A 53 -15.89 -3.25 6.31
N VAL A 54 -15.52 -3.07 5.07
CA VAL A 54 -15.50 -1.74 4.48
C VAL A 54 -16.92 -1.18 4.38
N ASP A 55 -17.86 -1.98 3.87
CA ASP A 55 -19.22 -1.50 3.65
C ASP A 55 -19.99 -1.29 4.95
N ALA A 56 -19.86 -2.22 5.89
CA ALA A 56 -20.71 -2.20 7.08
C ALA A 56 -20.09 -1.45 8.24
N HIS A 57 -18.78 -1.39 8.33
CA HIS A 57 -18.10 -0.81 9.49
C HIS A 57 -17.21 0.38 9.15
N GLY A 58 -17.19 0.81 7.90
CA GLY A 58 -16.40 1.96 7.53
C GLY A 58 -14.90 1.70 7.53
N ALA A 59 -14.48 0.43 7.46
CA ALA A 59 -13.08 0.10 7.34
C ALA A 59 -12.56 0.56 5.99
N LEU A 60 -11.25 0.65 5.87
CA LEU A 60 -10.60 1.04 4.62
C LEU A 60 -9.85 -0.15 4.04
N PHE A 61 -9.75 -0.20 2.71
CA PHE A 61 -8.89 -1.19 2.08
C PHE A 61 -7.44 -0.81 2.32
N VAL A 62 -6.62 -1.80 2.67
CA VAL A 62 -5.19 -1.62 2.91
C VAL A 62 -4.43 -2.73 2.20
N LEU A 63 -3.13 -2.51 2.05
CA LEU A 63 -2.23 -3.52 1.48
C LEU A 63 -1.37 -4.08 2.61
N TYR A 64 -1.36 -5.40 2.74
CA TYR A 64 -0.51 -6.08 3.72
C TYR A 64 0.51 -6.91 2.98
N ASP A 65 1.80 -6.62 3.17
CA ASP A 65 2.86 -7.30 2.43
C ASP A 65 3.50 -8.47 3.19
N GLY A 66 2.88 -8.86 4.29
CA GLY A 66 3.40 -9.91 5.16
C GLY A 66 4.16 -9.36 6.33
N LYS A 67 4.41 -8.07 6.34
CA LYS A 67 5.17 -7.42 7.38
C LYS A 67 4.64 -6.03 7.67
N ASN A 68 4.34 -5.26 6.63
CA ASN A 68 3.88 -3.90 6.78
C ASN A 68 2.46 -3.75 6.25
N VAL A 69 1.72 -2.84 6.85
CA VAL A 69 0.38 -2.47 6.42
C VAL A 69 0.47 -1.08 5.81
N TYR A 70 -0.03 -0.92 4.60
CA TYR A 70 -0.02 0.36 3.92
C TYR A 70 -1.43 0.83 3.65
N ASN A 71 -1.70 2.09 3.95
CA ASN A 71 -2.94 2.72 3.54
C ASN A 71 -2.86 3.00 2.04
N LEU A 72 -4.01 3.06 1.39
CA LEU A 72 -4.07 3.27 -0.05
C LEU A 72 -4.88 4.52 -0.33
N SER A 73 -4.37 5.36 -1.21
CA SER A 73 -5.10 6.57 -1.62
C SER A 73 -6.32 6.22 -2.45
N ASP A 74 -6.28 5.09 -3.15
CA ASP A 74 -7.38 4.63 -3.98
C ASP A 74 -8.19 3.62 -3.17
N GLN A 75 -9.45 3.93 -2.93
CA GLN A 75 -10.34 3.07 -2.15
C GLN A 75 -11.42 2.42 -3.03
N LYS A 76 -11.33 2.63 -4.33
CA LYS A 76 -12.30 2.03 -5.25
C LYS A 76 -11.77 0.80 -5.95
N THR A 77 -10.60 0.93 -6.55
CA THR A 77 -10.00 -0.18 -7.29
C THR A 77 -9.72 -1.39 -6.42
N PRO A 78 -9.28 -1.23 -5.15
CA PRO A 78 -8.98 -2.40 -4.33
C PRO A 78 -10.16 -3.36 -4.13
N GLU A 79 -11.39 -2.89 -4.22
CA GLU A 79 -12.52 -3.75 -3.94
C GLU A 79 -12.52 -5.01 -4.82
N LYS A 80 -12.20 -4.85 -6.10
CA LYS A 80 -12.22 -6.01 -7.00
C LYS A 80 -11.04 -6.95 -6.78
N PHE A 81 -10.08 -6.52 -5.98
CA PHE A 81 -8.94 -7.36 -5.64
C PHE A 81 -8.96 -7.81 -4.19
N ALA A 82 -10.06 -7.58 -3.48
CA ALA A 82 -10.15 -7.92 -2.07
C ALA A 82 -9.78 -9.39 -1.85
N GLY A 83 -8.93 -9.64 -0.87
CA GLY A 83 -8.47 -10.98 -0.56
C GLY A 83 -7.43 -11.53 -1.51
N LYS A 84 -7.03 -10.76 -2.51
CA LYS A 84 -6.08 -11.24 -3.52
C LYS A 84 -4.73 -10.57 -3.34
N THR A 85 -3.71 -11.24 -3.87
CA THR A 85 -2.36 -10.67 -3.90
C THR A 85 -2.22 -9.81 -5.14
N VAL A 86 -1.75 -8.60 -4.94
CA VAL A 86 -1.62 -7.62 -6.02
C VAL A 86 -0.27 -6.94 -5.96
N THR A 87 0.06 -6.24 -7.02
CA THR A 87 1.17 -5.29 -7.02
C THR A 87 0.60 -3.89 -7.16
N VAL A 88 0.90 -3.05 -6.19
CA VAL A 88 0.50 -1.66 -6.18
C VAL A 88 1.71 -0.82 -6.57
N THR A 89 1.56 -0.03 -7.61
CA THR A 89 2.62 0.89 -8.02
C THR A 89 2.21 2.29 -7.59
N GLY A 90 3.12 3.00 -6.95
CA GLY A 90 2.80 4.34 -6.49
C GLY A 90 3.94 4.91 -5.67
N THR A 91 3.65 5.98 -4.97
CA THR A 91 4.62 6.70 -4.16
C THR A 91 4.24 6.58 -2.70
N LEU A 92 5.17 6.14 -1.87
CA LEU A 92 4.91 5.96 -0.45
C LEU A 92 5.17 7.25 0.31
N ASN A 93 4.18 7.65 1.08
CA ASN A 93 4.37 8.68 2.10
C ASN A 93 4.69 7.94 3.40
N ALA A 94 5.94 7.99 3.80
CA ALA A 94 6.40 7.19 4.93
C ALA A 94 5.79 7.65 6.25
N SER A 95 5.50 8.92 6.39
CA SER A 95 4.98 9.42 7.68
C SER A 95 3.54 8.98 7.93
N THR A 96 2.74 8.79 6.88
CA THR A 96 1.36 8.33 7.01
C THR A 96 1.22 6.88 6.61
N ARG A 97 2.27 6.28 6.07
CA ARG A 97 2.28 4.93 5.53
C ARG A 97 1.20 4.75 4.48
N THR A 98 1.06 5.74 3.65
CA THR A 98 0.06 5.75 2.59
C THR A 98 0.75 5.68 1.23
N ILE A 99 0.31 4.75 0.39
CA ILE A 99 0.77 4.69 -0.98
C ILE A 99 -0.17 5.54 -1.82
N GLN A 100 0.39 6.54 -2.49
CA GLN A 100 -0.34 7.30 -3.48
C GLN A 100 -0.40 6.42 -4.72
N VAL A 101 -1.54 5.78 -4.94
CA VAL A 101 -1.66 4.71 -5.91
C VAL A 101 -1.69 5.22 -7.33
N GLN A 102 -0.86 4.63 -8.18
CA GLN A 102 -0.92 4.85 -9.62
C GLN A 102 -1.63 3.70 -10.32
N SER A 103 -1.34 2.48 -9.90
CA SER A 103 -1.99 1.32 -10.51
C SER A 103 -1.99 0.17 -9.53
N ILE A 104 -2.95 -0.72 -9.71
CA ILE A 104 -3.05 -1.97 -8.97
C ILE A 104 -3.27 -3.06 -9.99
N THR A 105 -2.42 -4.08 -9.98
CA THR A 105 -2.55 -5.21 -10.89
C THR A 105 -2.44 -6.49 -10.10
N ALA A 106 -3.06 -7.55 -10.62
CA ALA A 106 -2.98 -8.85 -9.98
C ALA A 106 -1.54 -9.32 -10.00
N ALA A 107 -1.07 -9.84 -8.87
CA ALA A 107 0.27 -10.42 -8.80
C ALA A 107 0.17 -11.90 -9.11
N GLU A 108 1.19 -12.39 -9.81
CA GLU A 108 1.24 -13.81 -10.11
C GLU A 108 2.05 -14.55 -9.06
#